data_5e692aab6726eabe8327c0664333b923
#
_entry.id   5e692aab6726eabe8327c0664333b923
#
_cell.length_a   1.000
_cell.length_b   1.000
_cell.length_c   1.000
_cell.angle_alpha   90.00
_cell.angle_beta   90.00
_cell.angle_gamma   90.00
#
_symmetry.space_group_name_H-M   'P 1'
#
loop_
_entity.id
_entity.type
_entity.pdbx_description
1 polymer ?
#
loop_
_entity_poly.entity_id
_entity_poly.type
_entity_poly.pdbx_seq_one_letter_code
_entity_poly.pdbx_strand_id
1 'polypeptide(L)'
;MFNSSSLVRFFEIHNELPHISIYHREGYKEHCLLVFDEMSKMTDDSTLLVAAALHDIAKPRTQALNKRGEPCFYGHEQLTDDEIAVFLTKDDPRFEYVKGLIWCHMLPYNLRVAEGKDFDSELKKACEKLLKKHGIDIVVDDDFMSDLDALHSADDDGSIRHDDEIGGIDKRCKRALMKLEKLR
;
A
#
# COMPACT_ATOMS: atom_id res chain seq x y z
N MET A 1 -4.67 -6.67 16.87
CA MET A 1 -5.12 -7.87 16.10
C MET A 1 -5.62 -7.42 14.74
N PHE A 2 -5.21 -8.11 13.69
CA PHE A 2 -5.65 -7.83 12.30
C PHE A 2 -7.01 -8.48 12.01
N ASN A 3 -7.90 -7.74 11.36
CA ASN A 3 -9.27 -8.16 11.01
C ASN A 3 -9.43 -8.33 9.49
N SER A 4 -8.98 -9.46 8.97
CA SER A 4 -9.05 -9.79 7.54
C SER A 4 -10.49 -9.81 7.00
N SER A 5 -11.46 -10.25 7.80
CA SER A 5 -12.87 -10.29 7.38
C SER A 5 -13.45 -8.90 7.14
N SER A 6 -13.12 -7.92 8.01
CA SER A 6 -13.51 -6.53 7.79
C SER A 6 -12.87 -5.95 6.52
N LEU A 7 -11.62 -6.31 6.23
CA LEU A 7 -10.91 -5.85 5.03
C LEU A 7 -11.52 -6.45 3.75
N VAL A 8 -11.81 -7.74 3.74
CA VAL A 8 -12.49 -8.39 2.59
C VAL A 8 -13.83 -7.71 2.32
N ARG A 9 -14.64 -7.46 3.36
CA ARG A 9 -15.90 -6.73 3.22
C ARG A 9 -15.71 -5.30 2.72
N PHE A 10 -14.67 -4.62 3.16
CA PHE A 10 -14.33 -3.28 2.68
C PHE A 10 -14.04 -3.28 1.17
N PHE A 11 -13.24 -4.23 0.68
CA PHE A 11 -12.97 -4.39 -0.74
C PHE A 11 -14.23 -4.69 -1.56
N GLU A 12 -15.17 -5.50 -1.03
CA GLU A 12 -16.45 -5.74 -1.71
C GLU A 12 -17.31 -4.48 -1.83
N ILE A 13 -17.35 -3.66 -0.78
CA ILE A 13 -18.11 -2.40 -0.78
C ILE A 13 -17.53 -1.40 -1.81
N HIS A 14 -16.22 -1.39 -1.98
CA HIS A 14 -15.51 -0.45 -2.85
C HIS A 14 -15.08 -1.05 -4.20
N ASN A 15 -15.63 -2.21 -4.57
CA ASN A 15 -15.26 -2.92 -5.81
C ASN A 15 -15.48 -2.07 -7.07
N GLU A 16 -16.49 -1.18 -7.08
CA GLU A 16 -16.80 -0.30 -8.21
C GLU A 16 -16.02 1.02 -8.20
N LEU A 17 -15.03 1.17 -7.31
CA LEU A 17 -14.22 2.39 -7.25
C LEU A 17 -13.48 2.59 -8.60
N PRO A 18 -13.63 3.73 -9.28
CA PRO A 18 -12.91 4.02 -10.51
C PRO A 18 -11.41 4.09 -10.25
N HIS A 19 -10.67 3.07 -10.63
CA HIS A 19 -9.23 2.94 -10.43
C HIS A 19 -8.46 2.93 -11.76
N ILE A 20 -9.14 2.56 -12.85
CA ILE A 20 -8.52 2.44 -14.17
C ILE A 20 -7.95 3.80 -14.61
N SER A 21 -6.67 3.81 -14.94
CA SER A 21 -5.91 4.99 -15.34
C SER A 21 -4.81 4.61 -16.34
N ILE A 22 -3.91 5.52 -16.65
CA ILE A 22 -2.70 5.20 -17.41
C ILE A 22 -1.72 4.29 -16.66
N TYR A 23 -1.86 4.19 -15.33
CA TYR A 23 -0.99 3.39 -14.45
C TYR A 23 -1.62 2.05 -14.06
N HIS A 24 -2.97 1.94 -14.11
CA HIS A 24 -3.72 0.79 -13.63
C HIS A 24 -4.79 0.38 -14.65
N ARG A 25 -4.81 -0.88 -15.04
CA ARG A 25 -5.88 -1.48 -15.87
C ARG A 25 -6.85 -2.33 -15.06
N GLU A 26 -6.45 -2.70 -13.85
CA GLU A 26 -7.23 -3.45 -12.89
C GLU A 26 -8.14 -2.53 -12.06
N GLY A 27 -9.19 -3.09 -11.49
CA GLY A 27 -10.02 -2.41 -10.50
C GLY A 27 -9.29 -2.23 -9.18
N TYR A 28 -9.83 -1.37 -8.31
CA TYR A 28 -9.24 -1.08 -7.00
C TYR A 28 -9.03 -2.33 -6.13
N LYS A 29 -10.07 -3.17 -6.03
CA LYS A 29 -9.99 -4.43 -5.27
C LYS A 29 -8.95 -5.38 -5.83
N GLU A 30 -8.93 -5.54 -7.16
CA GLU A 30 -7.97 -6.39 -7.85
C GLU A 30 -6.54 -5.91 -7.57
N HIS A 31 -6.28 -4.60 -7.66
CA HIS A 31 -4.98 -4.02 -7.35
C HIS A 31 -4.54 -4.39 -5.92
N CYS A 32 -5.33 -4.09 -4.91
CA CYS A 32 -4.98 -4.41 -3.53
C CYS A 32 -4.69 -5.90 -3.31
N LEU A 33 -5.47 -6.78 -3.95
CA LEU A 33 -5.26 -8.22 -3.87
C LEU A 33 -4.01 -8.68 -4.62
N LEU A 34 -3.69 -8.05 -5.74
CA LEU A 34 -2.48 -8.36 -6.51
C LEU A 34 -1.21 -7.93 -5.76
N VAL A 35 -1.22 -6.74 -5.15
CA VAL A 35 -0.11 -6.27 -4.30
C VAL A 35 0.10 -7.21 -3.12
N PHE A 36 -0.97 -7.64 -2.45
CA PHE A 36 -0.88 -8.64 -1.37
C PHE A 36 -0.34 -9.98 -1.89
N ASP A 37 -0.76 -10.44 -3.08
CA ASP A 37 -0.26 -11.68 -3.68
C ASP A 37 1.24 -11.58 -3.99
N GLU A 38 1.72 -10.46 -4.55
CA GLU A 38 3.15 -10.24 -4.80
C GLU A 38 3.95 -10.23 -3.49
N MET A 39 3.53 -9.43 -2.49
CA MET A 39 4.18 -9.44 -1.19
C MET A 39 4.25 -10.84 -0.60
N SER A 40 3.19 -11.64 -0.71
CA SER A 40 3.12 -13.01 -0.17
C SER A 40 4.00 -14.04 -0.89
N LYS A 41 4.65 -13.68 -2.00
CA LYS A 41 5.69 -14.47 -2.66
C LYS A 41 7.08 -14.10 -2.15
N MET A 42 7.24 -12.86 -1.67
CA MET A 42 8.50 -12.33 -1.20
C MET A 42 8.76 -12.69 0.26
N THR A 43 7.70 -12.73 1.10
CA THR A 43 7.82 -12.93 2.54
C THR A 43 6.59 -13.59 3.17
N ASP A 44 6.81 -14.22 4.32
CA ASP A 44 5.75 -14.66 5.25
C ASP A 44 5.63 -13.70 6.47
N ASP A 45 6.36 -12.58 6.50
CA ASP A 45 6.27 -11.60 7.58
C ASP A 45 4.87 -10.96 7.60
N SER A 46 4.16 -11.20 8.71
CA SER A 46 2.80 -10.70 8.89
C SER A 46 2.70 -9.18 8.92
N THR A 47 3.76 -8.46 9.25
CA THR A 47 3.79 -7.00 9.26
C THR A 47 3.75 -6.45 7.84
N LEU A 48 4.61 -6.99 6.96
CA LEU A 48 4.64 -6.61 5.55
C LEU A 48 3.38 -7.04 4.81
N LEU A 49 2.86 -8.24 5.11
CA LEU A 49 1.60 -8.70 4.53
C LEU A 49 0.43 -7.79 4.92
N VAL A 50 0.37 -7.31 6.18
CA VAL A 50 -0.64 -6.35 6.63
C VAL A 50 -0.43 -4.99 5.97
N ALA A 51 0.80 -4.49 5.88
CA ALA A 51 1.10 -3.24 5.19
C ALA A 51 0.65 -3.29 3.72
N ALA A 52 0.99 -4.34 2.99
CA ALA A 52 0.56 -4.56 1.61
C ALA A 52 -0.97 -4.65 1.45
N ALA A 53 -1.65 -5.29 2.41
CA ALA A 53 -3.12 -5.38 2.39
C ALA A 53 -3.81 -4.03 2.66
N LEU A 54 -3.17 -3.10 3.38
CA LEU A 54 -3.75 -1.84 3.84
C LEU A 54 -3.22 -0.60 3.10
N HIS A 55 -2.20 -0.70 2.23
CA HIS A 55 -1.48 0.46 1.68
C HIS A 55 -2.42 1.48 1.02
N ASP A 56 -3.48 1.02 0.40
CA ASP A 56 -4.40 1.79 -0.42
C ASP A 56 -5.82 1.98 0.16
N ILE A 57 -6.07 1.59 1.42
CA ILE A 57 -7.42 1.62 1.99
C ILE A 57 -8.05 3.02 2.05
N ALA A 58 -7.28 4.10 1.98
CA ALA A 58 -7.82 5.46 1.92
C ALA A 58 -8.17 5.95 0.51
N LYS A 59 -7.92 5.19 -0.55
CA LYS A 59 -8.29 5.59 -1.93
C LYS A 59 -9.78 5.93 -2.07
N PRO A 60 -10.74 5.18 -1.49
CA PRO A 60 -12.15 5.55 -1.56
C PRO A 60 -12.46 6.94 -0.98
N ARG A 61 -11.80 7.33 0.11
CA ARG A 61 -11.98 8.65 0.75
C ARG A 61 -11.32 9.79 -0.03
N THR A 62 -10.19 9.51 -0.69
CA THR A 62 -9.39 10.53 -1.38
C THR A 62 -9.70 10.65 -2.87
N GLN A 63 -10.67 9.88 -3.35
CA GLN A 63 -11.08 9.90 -4.75
C GLN A 63 -11.46 11.31 -5.21
N ALA A 64 -10.86 11.74 -6.30
CA ALA A 64 -11.14 13.00 -6.98
C ALA A 64 -10.94 12.82 -8.50
N LEU A 65 -11.29 13.85 -9.26
CA LEU A 65 -10.92 13.93 -10.67
C LEU A 65 -9.79 14.97 -10.84
N ASN A 66 -8.77 14.61 -11.59
CA ASN A 66 -7.72 15.55 -11.97
C ASN A 66 -8.24 16.55 -13.03
N LYS A 67 -7.39 17.49 -13.46
CA LYS A 67 -7.75 18.51 -14.47
C LYS A 67 -8.13 17.93 -15.84
N ARG A 68 -7.84 16.66 -16.09
CA ARG A 68 -8.18 15.94 -17.32
C ARG A 68 -9.46 15.11 -17.19
N GLY A 69 -10.10 15.11 -16.02
CA GLY A 69 -11.28 14.30 -15.71
C GLY A 69 -10.95 12.84 -15.41
N GLU A 70 -9.68 12.50 -15.12
CA GLU A 70 -9.25 11.15 -14.78
C GLU A 70 -9.28 10.95 -13.26
N PRO A 71 -9.57 9.73 -12.76
CA PRO A 71 -9.50 9.44 -11.32
C PRO A 71 -8.10 9.72 -10.74
N CYS A 72 -8.05 10.32 -9.57
CA CYS A 72 -6.83 10.53 -8.80
C CYS A 72 -7.11 10.41 -7.29
N PHE A 73 -6.09 10.07 -6.51
CA PHE A 73 -6.21 9.70 -5.10
C PHE A 73 -5.14 10.38 -4.24
N TYR A 74 -4.89 11.68 -4.46
CA TYR A 74 -3.84 12.42 -3.76
C TYR A 74 -4.02 12.36 -2.24
N GLY A 75 -2.97 11.98 -1.53
CA GLY A 75 -2.93 11.88 -0.07
C GLY A 75 -3.55 10.60 0.50
N HIS A 76 -3.78 9.57 -0.33
CA HIS A 76 -4.28 8.27 0.15
C HIS A 76 -3.30 7.56 1.10
N GLU A 77 -2.02 7.89 1.03
CA GLU A 77 -0.99 7.41 1.95
C GLU A 77 -1.15 7.97 3.38
N GLN A 78 -1.89 9.08 3.55
CA GLN A 78 -2.07 9.78 4.82
C GLN A 78 -3.24 9.20 5.62
N LEU A 79 -3.09 7.95 6.05
CA LEU A 79 -4.09 7.26 6.89
C LEU A 79 -4.12 7.82 8.31
N THR A 80 -5.31 7.96 8.85
CA THR A 80 -5.52 8.23 10.28
C THR A 80 -5.45 6.94 11.09
N ASP A 81 -5.17 7.07 12.39
CA ASP A 81 -5.19 5.93 13.31
C ASP A 81 -6.55 5.23 13.34
N ASP A 82 -7.64 5.98 13.21
CA ASP A 82 -9.00 5.41 13.23
C ASP A 82 -9.31 4.62 11.94
N GLU A 83 -8.78 5.04 10.79
CA GLU A 83 -8.91 4.30 9.53
C GLU A 83 -8.17 2.97 9.59
N ILE A 84 -6.94 2.97 10.10
CA ILE A 84 -6.16 1.74 10.28
C ILE A 84 -6.81 0.84 11.34
N ALA A 85 -7.33 1.43 12.44
CA ALA A 85 -7.87 0.69 13.58
C ALA A 85 -9.13 -0.14 13.23
N VAL A 86 -9.79 0.15 12.12
CA VAL A 86 -10.87 -0.70 11.59
C VAL A 86 -10.37 -2.11 11.24
N PHE A 87 -9.10 -2.23 10.83
CA PHE A 87 -8.51 -3.45 10.30
C PHE A 87 -7.38 -3.99 11.19
N LEU A 88 -6.60 -3.12 11.82
CA LEU A 88 -5.49 -3.46 12.70
C LEU A 88 -5.64 -2.65 13.99
N THR A 89 -5.95 -3.32 15.12
CA THR A 89 -6.22 -2.61 16.38
C THR A 89 -5.00 -1.84 16.88
N LYS A 90 -5.24 -0.69 17.56
CA LYS A 90 -4.16 0.21 18.03
C LYS A 90 -3.21 -0.44 19.05
N ASP A 91 -3.64 -1.51 19.72
CA ASP A 91 -2.82 -2.30 20.65
C ASP A 91 -2.01 -3.42 19.95
N ASP A 92 -2.17 -3.58 18.63
CA ASP A 92 -1.34 -4.52 17.87
C ASP A 92 0.10 -3.98 17.79
N PRO A 93 1.12 -4.77 18.15
CA PRO A 93 2.52 -4.29 18.15
C PRO A 93 3.01 -3.83 16.77
N ARG A 94 2.34 -4.23 15.69
CA ARG A 94 2.67 -3.84 14.32
C ARG A 94 2.08 -2.49 13.92
N PHE A 95 1.14 -1.94 14.70
CA PHE A 95 0.28 -0.81 14.28
C PHE A 95 1.09 0.39 13.80
N GLU A 96 2.01 0.91 14.61
CA GLU A 96 2.81 2.09 14.25
C GLU A 96 3.75 1.80 13.06
N TYR A 97 4.34 0.62 13.02
CA TYR A 97 5.24 0.24 11.94
C TYR A 97 4.51 0.13 10.59
N VAL A 98 3.37 -0.57 10.55
CA VAL A 98 2.51 -0.66 9.37
C VAL A 98 2.06 0.72 8.91
N LYS A 99 1.63 1.58 9.85
CA LYS A 99 1.28 2.97 9.57
C LYS A 99 2.45 3.73 8.94
N GLY A 100 3.65 3.59 9.50
CA GLY A 100 4.87 4.23 8.98
C GLY A 100 5.17 3.82 7.54
N LEU A 101 5.11 2.52 7.23
CA LEU A 101 5.30 2.01 5.88
C LEU A 101 4.27 2.58 4.90
N ILE A 102 2.99 2.59 5.29
CA ILE A 102 1.91 3.13 4.44
C ILE A 102 2.11 4.64 4.20
N TRP A 103 2.49 5.41 5.20
CA TRP A 103 2.76 6.84 5.04
C TRP A 103 3.93 7.12 4.09
N CYS A 104 4.90 6.23 4.02
CA CYS A 104 6.10 6.39 3.18
C CYS A 104 5.97 5.74 1.79
N HIS A 105 4.99 4.86 1.54
CA HIS A 105 4.97 4.03 0.31
C HIS A 105 4.96 4.82 -1.00
N MET A 106 4.40 6.04 -0.99
CA MET A 106 4.39 6.91 -2.18
C MET A 106 5.68 7.72 -2.38
N LEU A 107 6.60 7.74 -1.39
CA LEU A 107 7.84 8.51 -1.51
C LEU A 107 8.76 8.02 -2.64
N PRO A 108 8.97 6.71 -2.85
CA PRO A 108 9.79 6.24 -3.96
C PRO A 108 9.32 6.75 -5.32
N TYR A 109 8.01 6.86 -5.54
CA TYR A 109 7.45 7.39 -6.78
C TYR A 109 7.57 8.92 -6.91
N ASN A 110 7.45 9.64 -5.79
CA ASN A 110 7.29 11.10 -5.78
C ASN A 110 8.58 11.87 -5.51
N LEU A 111 9.58 11.24 -4.90
CA LEU A 111 10.83 11.90 -4.53
C LEU A 111 11.62 12.32 -5.78
N ARG A 112 11.99 13.60 -5.84
CA ARG A 112 12.88 14.13 -6.84
C ARG A 112 14.24 14.42 -6.20
N VAL A 113 15.26 13.71 -6.64
CA VAL A 113 16.61 13.82 -6.10
C VAL A 113 17.47 14.65 -7.07
N ALA A 114 18.24 15.60 -6.53
CA ALA A 114 19.11 16.43 -7.31
C ALA A 114 20.28 15.59 -7.89
N GLU A 115 20.80 16.00 -9.04
CA GLU A 115 21.94 15.35 -9.69
C GLU A 115 23.12 15.23 -8.72
N GLY A 116 23.73 14.05 -8.68
CA GLY A 116 24.89 13.74 -7.81
C GLY A 116 24.54 13.41 -6.35
N LYS A 117 23.25 13.37 -5.99
CA LYS A 117 22.82 12.87 -4.68
C LYS A 117 22.47 11.39 -4.77
N ASP A 118 22.71 10.68 -3.68
CA ASP A 118 22.31 9.28 -3.51
C ASP A 118 20.82 9.17 -3.21
N PHE A 119 20.10 8.40 -4.01
CA PHE A 119 18.65 8.28 -3.92
C PHE A 119 18.23 7.67 -2.58
N ASP A 120 18.85 6.59 -2.14
CA ASP A 120 18.45 5.86 -0.92
C ASP A 120 18.67 6.72 0.31
N SER A 121 19.78 7.46 0.37
CA SER A 121 20.05 8.42 1.45
C SER A 121 19.02 9.55 1.49
N GLU A 122 18.61 10.09 0.34
CA GLU A 122 17.59 11.16 0.30
C GLU A 122 16.19 10.60 0.59
N LEU A 123 15.88 9.37 0.18
CA LEU A 123 14.63 8.69 0.51
C LEU A 123 14.52 8.45 2.02
N LYS A 124 15.59 7.94 2.66
CA LYS A 124 15.67 7.75 4.11
C LYS A 124 15.35 9.03 4.87
N LYS A 125 16.03 10.15 4.50
CA LYS A 125 15.78 11.48 5.09
C LYS A 125 14.34 11.97 4.86
N ALA A 126 13.76 11.68 3.69
CA ALA A 126 12.38 12.05 3.40
C ALA A 126 11.39 11.28 4.29
N CYS A 127 11.61 9.98 4.51
CA CYS A 127 10.85 9.16 5.43
C CYS A 127 10.95 9.69 6.87
N GLU A 128 12.16 9.90 7.40
CA GLU A 128 12.39 10.44 8.73
C GLU A 128 11.66 11.78 8.94
N LYS A 129 11.78 12.69 7.97
CA LYS A 129 11.14 14.00 8.02
C LYS A 129 9.61 13.89 8.00
N LEU A 130 9.06 13.01 7.14
CA LEU A 130 7.62 12.81 7.02
C LEU A 130 7.04 12.24 8.31
N LEU A 131 7.60 11.14 8.81
CA LEU A 131 7.13 10.46 10.02
C LEU A 131 7.22 11.37 11.25
N LYS A 132 8.35 12.05 11.44
CA LYS A 132 8.53 13.04 12.52
C LYS A 132 7.51 14.17 12.45
N LYS A 133 7.25 14.72 11.25
CA LYS A 133 6.27 15.81 11.06
C LYS A 133 4.87 15.40 11.52
N HIS A 134 4.53 14.14 11.36
CA HIS A 134 3.19 13.61 11.65
C HIS A 134 3.11 12.85 12.98
N GLY A 135 4.17 12.88 13.79
CA GLY A 135 4.20 12.27 15.12
C GLY A 135 4.17 10.75 15.11
N ILE A 136 4.62 10.13 14.01
CA ILE A 136 4.77 8.67 13.89
C ILE A 136 6.15 8.32 14.43
N ASP A 137 6.20 7.63 15.56
CA ASP A 137 7.44 7.34 16.29
C ASP A 137 8.03 5.99 15.83
N ILE A 138 8.66 6.02 14.66
CA ILE A 138 9.34 4.87 14.05
C ILE A 138 10.79 5.24 13.74
N VAL A 139 11.70 4.31 14.03
CA VAL A 139 13.11 4.42 13.61
C VAL A 139 13.21 4.01 12.14
N VAL A 140 13.68 4.92 11.30
CA VAL A 140 13.94 4.65 9.88
C VAL A 140 15.37 4.12 9.75
N ASP A 141 15.54 2.85 10.05
CA ASP A 141 16.79 2.10 9.89
C ASP A 141 16.86 1.37 8.54
N ASP A 142 17.85 0.53 8.36
CA ASP A 142 18.05 -0.21 7.12
C ASP A 142 16.99 -1.30 6.93
N ASP A 143 16.44 -1.86 8.03
CA ASP A 143 15.34 -2.83 7.98
C ASP A 143 14.06 -2.13 7.49
N PHE A 144 13.71 -0.95 8.05
CA PHE A 144 12.58 -0.16 7.58
C PHE A 144 12.71 0.21 6.10
N MET A 145 13.91 0.60 5.64
CA MET A 145 14.14 0.94 4.23
C MET A 145 14.00 -0.28 3.31
N SER A 146 14.48 -1.45 3.75
CA SER A 146 14.30 -2.72 3.02
C SER A 146 12.82 -3.11 2.93
N ASP A 147 12.06 -2.95 4.01
CA ASP A 147 10.63 -3.25 4.05
C ASP A 147 9.82 -2.27 3.19
N LEU A 148 10.22 -1.01 3.15
CA LEU A 148 9.61 -0.01 2.26
C LEU A 148 9.88 -0.33 0.78
N ASP A 149 11.10 -0.76 0.44
CA ASP A 149 11.46 -1.20 -0.91
C ASP A 149 10.65 -2.45 -1.33
N ALA A 150 10.49 -3.41 -0.42
CA ALA A 150 9.66 -4.58 -0.65
C ALA A 150 8.18 -4.20 -0.89
N LEU A 151 7.64 -3.25 -0.12
CA LEU A 151 6.26 -2.77 -0.31
C LEU A 151 6.12 -2.04 -1.65
N HIS A 152 7.09 -1.18 -2.01
CA HIS A 152 7.12 -0.50 -3.29
C HIS A 152 7.20 -1.47 -4.47
N SER A 153 8.07 -2.49 -4.39
CA SER A 153 8.20 -3.52 -5.42
C SER A 153 6.92 -4.33 -5.58
N ALA A 154 6.27 -4.71 -4.46
CA ALA A 154 5.00 -5.43 -4.50
C ALA A 154 3.86 -4.58 -5.11
N ASP A 155 3.83 -3.27 -4.84
CA ASP A 155 2.87 -2.33 -5.41
C ASP A 155 3.08 -2.16 -6.93
N ASP A 156 4.33 -2.02 -7.38
CA ASP A 156 4.68 -1.92 -8.80
C ASP A 156 4.34 -3.22 -9.56
N ASP A 157 4.69 -4.39 -9.02
CA ASP A 157 4.42 -5.71 -9.61
C ASP A 157 2.93 -6.11 -9.50
N GLY A 158 2.19 -5.56 -8.55
CA GLY A 158 0.75 -5.70 -8.39
C GLY A 158 -0.07 -4.84 -9.35
N SER A 159 0.56 -3.83 -9.97
CA SER A 159 -0.07 -2.94 -10.95
C SER A 159 -0.03 -3.54 -12.34
N ILE A 160 -1.20 -3.63 -13.01
CA ILE A 160 -1.30 -4.13 -14.39
C ILE A 160 -1.17 -2.95 -15.35
N ARG A 161 -0.06 -2.93 -16.10
CA ARG A 161 0.21 -1.92 -17.11
C ARG A 161 -0.36 -2.30 -18.47
N HIS A 162 -0.38 -1.34 -19.41
CA HIS A 162 -1.00 -1.52 -20.73
C HIS A 162 -0.44 -2.68 -21.56
N ASP A 163 0.82 -3.05 -21.33
CA ASP A 163 1.52 -4.09 -22.09
C ASP A 163 1.45 -5.49 -21.42
N ASP A 164 0.83 -5.59 -20.23
CA ASP A 164 0.75 -6.83 -19.48
C ASP A 164 -0.41 -7.71 -19.98
N GLU A 165 -0.20 -9.03 -19.98
CA GLU A 165 -1.28 -9.99 -20.21
C GLU A 165 -2.24 -10.03 -19.02
N ILE A 166 -3.52 -9.73 -19.25
CA ILE A 166 -4.60 -9.78 -18.25
C ILE A 166 -4.89 -11.23 -17.78
N GLY A 167 -4.24 -12.20 -18.40
CA GLY A 167 -4.46 -13.62 -18.12
C GLY A 167 -4.05 -14.02 -16.69
N GLY A 168 -5.01 -14.57 -15.94
CA GLY A 168 -4.72 -15.15 -14.61
C GLY A 168 -5.00 -14.25 -13.42
N ILE A 169 -5.48 -13.01 -13.60
CA ILE A 169 -5.85 -12.07 -12.51
C ILE A 169 -6.80 -12.76 -11.52
N ASP A 170 -7.89 -13.34 -11.99
CA ASP A 170 -8.88 -14.02 -11.15
C ASP A 170 -8.26 -15.12 -10.27
N LYS A 171 -7.29 -15.86 -10.81
CA LYS A 171 -6.60 -16.90 -10.05
C LYS A 171 -5.69 -16.33 -8.98
N ARG A 172 -4.99 -15.23 -9.29
CA ARG A 172 -4.13 -14.50 -8.34
C ARG A 172 -4.98 -13.91 -7.22
N CYS A 173 -6.04 -13.18 -7.55
CA CYS A 173 -6.97 -12.60 -6.59
C CYS A 173 -7.61 -13.65 -5.67
N LYS A 174 -8.03 -14.80 -6.20
CA LYS A 174 -8.57 -15.91 -5.38
C LYS A 174 -7.52 -16.45 -4.41
N ARG A 175 -6.28 -16.62 -4.86
CA ARG A 175 -5.17 -17.07 -3.99
C ARG A 175 -4.88 -16.05 -2.89
N ALA A 176 -4.83 -14.76 -3.24
CA ALA A 176 -4.65 -13.67 -2.30
C ALA A 176 -5.73 -13.65 -1.22
N LEU A 177 -7.00 -13.75 -1.60
CA LEU A 177 -8.12 -13.82 -0.66
C LEU A 177 -7.99 -14.99 0.32
N MET A 178 -7.67 -16.19 -0.17
CA MET A 178 -7.48 -17.36 0.68
C MET A 178 -6.34 -17.21 1.69
N LYS A 179 -5.27 -16.49 1.32
CA LYS A 179 -4.14 -16.18 2.22
C LYS A 179 -4.52 -15.08 3.21
N LEU A 180 -5.16 -14.02 2.72
CA LEU A 180 -5.61 -12.87 3.53
C LEU A 180 -6.57 -13.31 4.65
N GLU A 181 -7.52 -14.21 4.37
CA GLU A 181 -8.45 -14.75 5.36
C GLU A 181 -7.75 -15.52 6.50
N LYS A 182 -6.54 -16.02 6.27
CA LYS A 182 -5.73 -16.76 7.27
C LYS A 182 -4.78 -15.84 8.04
N LEU A 183 -4.56 -14.63 7.56
CA LEU A 183 -3.69 -13.65 8.21
C LEU A 183 -4.35 -13.13 9.50
N ARG A 184 -3.60 -13.15 10.62
CA ARG A 184 -4.08 -12.77 11.96
C ARG A 184 -3.22 -11.66 12.57
#